data_ff4a5f49592a37e1b9598fd01ab211a6
#
_entry.id   ff4a5f49592a37e1b9598fd01ab211a6
#
_cell.length_a   1.000
_cell.length_b   1.000
_cell.length_c   1.000
_cell.angle_alpha   90.00
_cell.angle_beta   90.00
_cell.angle_gamma   90.00
#
_symmetry.space_group_name_H-M   'P 1'
#
loop_
_entity.id
_entity.type
_entity.pdbx_description
1 polymer ?
#
loop_
_entity_poly.entity_id
_entity_poly.type
_entity_poly.pdbx_seq_one_letter_code
_entity_poly.pdbx_strand_id
1 'polypeptide(L)' 'MASAKIKKGDRVVVLSGKDKGKHGDVTQVLPRDGKVVVSGVNVMTRHRKPSQGNPQGGLDRFEAPMAVSNVALE' A
#
# COMPACT_ATOMS: atom_id res chain seq x y z
N MET A 1 20.27 8.39 8.47
CA MET A 1 19.73 7.97 8.10
C MET A 1 19.26 8.13 7.02
N ALA A 2 19.44 7.74 6.54
CA ALA A 2 19.02 7.98 5.44
C ALA A 2 18.07 7.26 5.02
N SER A 3 17.11 7.63 5.10
CA SER A 3 16.12 7.05 4.54
C SER A 3 16.28 7.02 3.14
N ALA A 4 16.24 5.97 2.61
CA ALA A 4 16.11 5.80 1.25
C ALA A 4 14.98 6.64 0.77
N LYS A 5 15.25 7.50 -0.12
CA LYS A 5 14.20 8.29 -0.71
C LYS A 5 13.46 7.44 -1.70
N ILE A 6 12.40 6.85 -1.25
CA ILE A 6 11.56 6.03 -2.10
C ILE A 6 10.65 6.96 -2.89
N LYS A 7 10.58 6.73 -4.19
CA LYS A 7 9.79 7.56 -5.10
C LYS A 7 8.76 6.71 -5.81
N LYS A 8 7.75 7.36 -6.35
CA LYS A 8 6.78 6.70 -7.21
C LYS A 8 7.51 6.02 -8.37
N GLY A 9 7.18 4.77 -8.60
CA GLY A 9 7.82 3.96 -9.63
C GLY A 9 9.00 3.14 -9.17
N ASP A 10 9.46 3.34 -7.94
CA ASP A 10 10.56 2.54 -7.41
C ASP A 10 10.06 1.16 -7.02
N ARG A 11 10.93 0.18 -7.19
CA ARG A 11 10.62 -1.16 -6.74
C ARG A 11 11.17 -1.38 -5.35
N VAL A 12 10.32 -1.90 -4.48
CA VAL A 12 10.66 -2.07 -3.07
C VAL A 12 10.32 -3.48 -2.60
N VAL A 13 10.91 -3.86 -1.48
CA VAL A 13 10.60 -5.11 -0.81
C VAL A 13 10.09 -4.79 0.59
N VAL A 14 9.07 -5.52 1.02
CA VAL A 14 8.48 -5.32 2.34
C VAL A 14 9.34 -6.01 3.39
N LEU A 15 9.68 -5.28 4.43
CA LEU A 15 10.60 -5.77 5.47
C LEU A 15 9.87 -6.41 6.65
N SER A 16 8.62 -6.05 6.89
CA SER A 16 7.90 -6.56 8.04
C SER A 16 6.40 -6.60 7.78
N GLY A 17 5.68 -7.27 8.68
CA GLY A 17 4.25 -7.39 8.57
C GLY A 17 3.84 -8.66 7.83
N LYS A 18 2.56 -8.76 7.51
CA LYS A 18 2.03 -9.96 6.87
C LYS A 18 2.56 -10.16 5.46
N ASP A 19 3.03 -9.09 4.82
CA ASP A 19 3.53 -9.15 3.46
C ASP A 19 5.05 -9.17 3.39
N LYS A 20 5.71 -9.47 4.52
CA LYS A 20 7.16 -9.51 4.57
C LYS A 20 7.74 -10.35 3.45
N GLY A 21 8.72 -9.81 2.76
CA GLY A 21 9.37 -10.49 1.65
C GLY A 21 8.74 -10.29 0.30
N LYS A 22 7.59 -9.64 0.24
CA LYS A 22 6.96 -9.35 -1.03
C LYS A 22 7.58 -8.13 -1.68
N HIS A 23 7.60 -8.14 -3.01
CA HIS A 23 8.13 -7.04 -3.80
C HIS A 23 6.98 -6.36 -4.53
N GLY A 24 7.14 -5.09 -4.76
CA GLY A 24 6.15 -4.35 -5.53
C GLY A 24 6.67 -3.00 -5.97
N ASP A 25 5.87 -2.32 -6.79
CA ASP A 25 6.22 -1.01 -7.28
C ASP A 25 5.47 0.05 -6.48
N VAL A 26 6.18 1.12 -6.13
CA VAL A 26 5.54 2.23 -5.42
C VAL A 26 4.63 2.97 -6.38
N THR A 27 3.35 3.03 -6.06
CA THR A 27 2.37 3.72 -6.88
C THR A 27 2.09 5.13 -6.38
N GLN A 28 2.35 5.38 -5.10
CA GLN A 28 2.13 6.69 -4.54
C GLN A 28 3.00 6.87 -3.31
N VAL A 29 3.44 8.08 -3.09
CA VAL A 29 4.23 8.44 -1.91
C VAL A 29 3.48 9.51 -1.14
N LEU A 30 3.39 9.33 0.18
CA LEU A 30 2.73 10.25 1.08
C LEU A 30 3.78 10.82 2.04
N PRO A 31 4.58 11.81 1.59
CA PRO A 31 5.72 12.25 2.39
C PRO A 31 5.33 12.87 3.72
N ARG A 32 4.18 13.51 3.80
CA ARG A 32 3.73 14.10 5.06
C ARG A 32 3.46 13.04 6.11
N ASP A 33 3.02 11.87 5.68
CA ASP A 33 2.68 10.80 6.59
C ASP A 33 3.82 9.80 6.74
N GLY A 34 4.88 9.95 5.99
CA GLY A 34 5.96 8.98 5.98
C GLY A 34 5.51 7.63 5.49
N LYS A 35 4.60 7.59 4.53
CA LYS A 35 4.01 6.36 4.04
C LYS A 35 4.10 6.26 2.54
N VAL A 36 4.01 5.04 2.05
CA VAL A 36 4.00 4.76 0.61
C VAL A 36 2.93 3.72 0.31
N VAL A 37 2.40 3.77 -0.89
CA VAL A 37 1.47 2.77 -1.39
C VAL A 37 2.24 1.92 -2.39
N VAL A 38 2.26 0.60 -2.14
CA VAL A 38 3.02 -0.34 -2.96
C VAL A 38 2.04 -1.27 -3.66
N SER A 39 2.21 -1.41 -4.96
CA SER A 39 1.33 -2.23 -5.78
C SER A 39 1.38 -3.69 -5.36
N GLY A 40 0.22 -4.29 -5.15
CA GLY A 40 0.12 -5.71 -4.82
C GLY A 40 0.48 -6.05 -3.39
N VAL A 41 0.80 -5.06 -2.55
CA VAL A 41 1.16 -5.31 -1.16
C VAL A 41 0.24 -4.51 -0.26
N ASN A 42 0.07 -5.00 0.95
CA ASN A 42 -0.80 -4.36 1.96
C ASN A 42 -2.21 -4.14 1.42
N VAL A 43 -2.70 -5.12 0.67
CA VAL A 43 -4.03 -5.05 0.07
C VAL A 43 -5.06 -5.27 1.16
N MET A 44 -6.01 -4.36 1.24
CA MET A 44 -7.09 -4.42 2.20
C MET A 44 -8.40 -4.61 1.47
N THR A 45 -9.35 -5.23 2.15
CA THR A 45 -10.69 -5.43 1.63
C THR A 45 -11.67 -4.65 2.49
N ARG A 46 -12.52 -3.89 1.85
CA ARG A 46 -13.55 -3.13 2.55
C ARG A 46 -14.90 -3.60 2.08
N HIS A 47 -15.77 -3.87 3.04
CA HIS A 47 -17.16 -4.18 2.73
C HIS A 47 -17.92 -2.89 2.50
N ARG A 48 -18.62 -2.82 1.38
CA ARG A 48 -19.51 -1.72 1.12
C ARG A 48 -20.89 -2.06 1.58
N LYS A 49 -21.51 -1.13 2.26
CA LYS A 49 -22.92 -1.30 2.61
C LYS A 49 -23.77 -1.09 1.37
N PRO A 50 -24.88 -1.82 1.23
CA PRO A 50 -25.81 -1.56 0.13
C PRO A 50 -26.33 -0.13 0.19
N SER A 51 -26.54 0.45 -0.98
CA SER A 51 -27.06 1.79 -1.10
C SER A 51 -28.01 1.81 -2.28
N GLN A 52 -28.69 2.95 -2.47
CA GLN A 52 -29.61 3.06 -3.58
C GLN A 52 -28.92 2.87 -4.92
N GLY A 53 -27.71 3.35 -5.04
CA GLY A 53 -26.95 3.18 -6.26
C GLY A 53 -26.27 1.83 -6.40
N ASN A 54 -26.21 1.08 -5.30
CA ASN A 54 -25.58 -0.23 -5.29
C ASN A 54 -26.25 -1.11 -4.25
N PRO A 55 -27.44 -1.61 -4.55
CA PRO A 55 -28.25 -2.33 -3.54
C PRO A 55 -27.62 -3.62 -3.07
N GLN A 56 -26.69 -4.17 -3.82
CA GLN A 56 -26.05 -5.42 -3.41
C GLN A 56 -24.84 -5.20 -2.54
N GLY A 57 -24.39 -3.95 -2.40
CA GLY A 57 -23.14 -3.69 -1.72
C GLY A 57 -21.98 -4.23 -2.51
N GLY A 58 -20.92 -4.62 -1.83
CA GLY A 58 -19.78 -5.18 -2.51
C GLY A 58 -18.53 -5.16 -1.67
N LEU A 59 -17.47 -5.67 -2.25
CA LEU A 59 -16.15 -5.70 -1.67
C LEU A 59 -15.23 -4.85 -2.52
N ASP A 60 -14.56 -3.90 -1.89
CA ASP A 60 -13.53 -3.12 -2.54
C ASP A 60 -12.19 -3.59 -2.06
N ARG A 61 -11.26 -3.78 -2.99
CA ARG A 61 -9.88 -4.04 -2.67
C ARG A 61 -9.08 -2.80 -2.98
N PHE A 62 -8.19 -2.45 -2.07
CA PHE A 62 -7.32 -1.31 -2.28
C PHE A 62 -5.99 -1.54 -1.59
N GLU A 63 -4.96 -0.90 -2.10
CA GLU A 63 -3.64 -0.98 -1.50
C GLU A 63 -3.53 0.13 -0.48
N ALA A 64 -3.47 -0.24 0.79
CA ALA A 64 -3.40 0.73 1.87
C ALA A 64 -1.97 1.26 2.02
N PRO A 65 -1.80 2.50 2.42
CA PRO A 65 -0.47 3.04 2.68
C PRO A 65 0.23 2.29 3.81
N MET A 66 1.54 2.18 3.71
CA MET A 66 2.33 1.56 4.76
C MET A 66 3.53 2.44 5.05
N ALA A 67 4.06 2.31 6.27
CA ALA A 67 5.18 3.14 6.69
C ALA A 67 6.38 2.89 5.78
N VAL A 68 7.04 3.97 5.38
CA VAL A 68 8.19 3.86 4.51
C VAL A 68 9.32 3.07 5.17
N SER A 69 9.38 3.07 6.49
CA SER A 69 10.37 2.29 7.23
C SER A 69 10.14 0.79 7.13
N ASN A 70 8.97 0.36 6.69
CA ASN A 70 8.64 -1.05 6.53
C ASN A 70 9.01 -1.60 5.16
N VAL A 71 9.55 -0.78 4.30
CA VAL A 71 9.98 -1.20 2.96
C VAL A 71 11.39 -0.71 2.70
N ALA A 72 12.05 -1.36 1.76
CA ALA A 72 13.39 -0.97 1.33
C ALA A 72 13.47 -1.01 -0.19
N LEU A 73 14.31 -0.18 -0.76
CA LEU A 73 14.56 -0.24 -2.19
C LEU A 73 15.18 -1.59 -2.53
N GLU A 74 14.67 -2.16 -3.58
CA GLU A 74 15.14 -3.45 -4.05
C GLU A 74 16.49 -3.33 -4.75
#